data_3f33c8520c86adab42608c994b859526
#
_entry.id   3f33c8520c86adab42608c994b859526
#
_cell.length_a   1.000
_cell.length_b   1.000
_cell.length_c   1.000
_cell.angle_alpha   90.00
_cell.angle_beta   90.00
_cell.angle_gamma   90.00
#
_symmetry.space_group_name_H-M   'P 1'
#
loop_
_entity.id
_entity.type
_entity.pdbx_description
1 polymer ?
#
loop_
_entity_poly.entity_id
_entity_poly.type
_entity_poly.pdbx_seq_one_letter_code
_entity_poly.pdbx_strand_id
1 'polypeptide(L)'
;DVLVIDFSAQYHEMSRAREVLTRAGIVKIFLQVPDIHRVRFTVEGQELTDSRNNKIGDMTEESFLELSGKDTDYRYDTFTLYFADKSGKKLVKEERNIYYRRTLPKERVVLEQLAKGPMEEGHYAVIPEKSVILSATIADRICYINMNRAFQEEALDVSESIQIYSVVNSLLDSCEADKVQLSVEGSMDGNLRSSMPLYTFYEKNDQLVVHEKEES
;
A
#
# COMPACT_ATOMS: atom_id res chain seq x y z
N ASP A 1 -8.08 -11.59 -36.42
CA ASP A 1 -8.17 -10.14 -36.72
C ASP A 1 -8.05 -9.32 -35.43
N VAL A 2 -7.83 -7.98 -35.56
CA VAL A 2 -7.75 -7.03 -34.45
C VAL A 2 -9.05 -6.24 -34.40
N LEU A 3 -9.73 -6.27 -33.25
CA LEU A 3 -10.84 -5.38 -32.95
C LEU A 3 -10.30 -4.06 -32.40
N VAL A 4 -10.65 -2.93 -33.02
CA VAL A 4 -10.30 -1.61 -32.49
C VAL A 4 -11.51 -1.01 -31.78
N ILE A 5 -11.32 -0.59 -30.53
CA ILE A 5 -12.35 0.07 -29.71
C ILE A 5 -11.84 1.46 -29.37
N ASP A 6 -12.58 2.46 -29.84
CA ASP A 6 -12.27 3.85 -29.62
C ASP A 6 -13.18 4.42 -28.53
N PHE A 7 -12.61 5.00 -27.47
CA PHE A 7 -13.31 5.64 -26.37
C PHE A 7 -13.36 7.15 -26.62
N SER A 8 -14.35 7.80 -25.99
CA SER A 8 -14.38 9.24 -25.88
C SER A 8 -13.42 9.77 -24.81
N ALA A 9 -13.18 11.08 -24.79
CA ALA A 9 -12.26 11.72 -23.84
C ALA A 9 -12.59 11.44 -22.36
N GLN A 10 -13.87 11.13 -22.02
CA GLN A 10 -14.26 10.75 -20.66
C GLN A 10 -13.57 9.49 -20.13
N TYR A 11 -12.94 8.70 -21.01
CA TYR A 11 -12.12 7.55 -20.59
C TYR A 11 -11.01 7.96 -19.61
N HIS A 12 -10.42 9.14 -19.79
CA HIS A 12 -9.37 9.66 -18.93
C HIS A 12 -9.83 10.12 -17.54
N GLU A 13 -11.16 10.25 -17.34
CA GLU A 13 -11.75 10.59 -16.04
C GLU A 13 -11.87 9.37 -15.12
N MET A 14 -11.67 8.16 -15.66
CA MET A 14 -11.70 6.94 -14.86
C MET A 14 -10.46 6.81 -13.97
N SER A 15 -10.67 6.29 -12.76
CA SER A 15 -9.53 5.85 -11.95
C SER A 15 -8.75 4.75 -12.68
N ARG A 16 -7.45 4.69 -12.47
CA ARG A 16 -6.57 3.72 -13.13
C ARG A 16 -7.02 2.27 -12.95
N ALA A 17 -7.49 1.91 -11.74
CA ALA A 17 -8.01 0.56 -11.48
C ALA A 17 -9.26 0.27 -12.35
N ARG A 18 -10.18 1.23 -12.46
CA ARG A 18 -11.38 1.09 -13.28
C ARG A 18 -11.04 1.00 -14.77
N GLU A 19 -10.09 1.80 -15.23
CA GLU A 19 -9.57 1.76 -16.60
C GLU A 19 -9.05 0.37 -16.98
N VAL A 20 -8.18 -0.23 -16.14
CA VAL A 20 -7.60 -1.55 -16.37
C VAL A 20 -8.67 -2.63 -16.34
N LEU A 21 -9.61 -2.61 -15.37
CA LEU A 21 -10.70 -3.57 -15.27
C LEU A 21 -11.67 -3.46 -16.46
N THR A 22 -11.94 -2.26 -16.94
CA THR A 22 -12.79 -2.03 -18.12
C THR A 22 -12.16 -2.68 -19.36
N ARG A 23 -10.88 -2.42 -19.61
CA ARG A 23 -10.16 -3.06 -20.73
C ARG A 23 -10.12 -4.57 -20.60
N ALA A 24 -9.82 -5.10 -19.42
CA ALA A 24 -9.80 -6.53 -19.17
C ALA A 24 -11.15 -7.20 -19.43
N GLY A 25 -12.24 -6.60 -18.96
CA GLY A 25 -13.59 -7.09 -19.21
C GLY A 25 -13.95 -7.11 -20.70
N ILE A 26 -13.64 -6.03 -21.41
CA ILE A 26 -13.88 -5.90 -22.86
C ILE A 26 -13.09 -6.95 -23.63
N VAL A 27 -11.79 -7.07 -23.39
CA VAL A 27 -10.94 -8.07 -24.07
C VAL A 27 -11.48 -9.48 -23.82
N LYS A 28 -11.82 -9.83 -22.58
CA LYS A 28 -12.36 -11.13 -22.21
C LYS A 28 -13.68 -11.45 -22.93
N ILE A 29 -14.52 -10.46 -23.16
CA ILE A 29 -15.80 -10.64 -23.88
C ILE A 29 -15.54 -10.82 -25.37
N PHE A 30 -14.78 -9.95 -25.99
CA PHE A 30 -14.63 -9.96 -27.45
C PHE A 30 -13.72 -11.05 -27.97
N LEU A 31 -12.77 -11.55 -27.19
CA LEU A 31 -11.98 -12.74 -27.59
C LEU A 31 -12.80 -14.04 -27.60
N GLN A 32 -14.07 -14.03 -27.13
CA GLN A 32 -15.00 -15.15 -27.29
C GLN A 32 -15.70 -15.13 -28.66
N VAL A 33 -15.59 -14.05 -29.42
CA VAL A 33 -16.15 -13.93 -30.75
C VAL A 33 -15.20 -14.60 -31.75
N PRO A 34 -15.67 -15.54 -32.63
CA PRO A 34 -14.84 -16.12 -33.64
C PRO A 34 -14.14 -15.05 -34.49
N ASP A 35 -12.88 -15.31 -34.86
CA ASP A 35 -12.03 -14.43 -35.66
C ASP A 35 -11.48 -13.16 -34.99
N ILE A 36 -11.87 -12.85 -33.74
CA ILE A 36 -11.23 -11.80 -32.96
C ILE A 36 -10.15 -12.42 -32.09
N HIS A 37 -8.89 -12.10 -32.34
CA HIS A 37 -7.74 -12.63 -31.59
C HIS A 37 -7.01 -11.58 -30.77
N ARG A 38 -7.26 -10.31 -31.02
CA ARG A 38 -6.65 -9.17 -30.35
C ARG A 38 -7.62 -7.99 -30.31
N VAL A 39 -7.50 -7.18 -29.24
CA VAL A 39 -8.26 -5.93 -29.06
C VAL A 39 -7.28 -4.78 -28.90
N ARG A 40 -7.48 -3.71 -29.67
CA ARG A 40 -6.73 -2.47 -29.55
C ARG A 40 -7.65 -1.37 -29.01
N PHE A 41 -7.14 -0.58 -28.10
CA PHE A 41 -7.88 0.54 -27.53
C PHE A 41 -7.27 1.86 -27.96
N THR A 42 -8.15 2.80 -28.32
CA THR A 42 -7.81 4.18 -28.63
C THR A 42 -8.74 5.12 -27.84
N VAL A 43 -8.33 6.36 -27.67
CA VAL A 43 -9.17 7.45 -27.14
C VAL A 43 -9.13 8.60 -28.14
N GLU A 44 -10.28 9.01 -28.68
CA GLU A 44 -10.37 10.04 -29.74
C GLU A 44 -9.39 9.73 -30.92
N GLY A 45 -9.28 8.45 -31.28
CA GLY A 45 -8.39 7.98 -32.35
C GLY A 45 -6.91 7.90 -31.98
N GLN A 46 -6.51 8.26 -30.77
CA GLN A 46 -5.12 8.19 -30.28
C GLN A 46 -4.88 6.88 -29.55
N GLU A 47 -3.74 6.23 -29.79
CA GLU A 47 -3.37 5.01 -29.09
C GLU A 47 -3.16 5.27 -27.60
N LEU A 48 -3.67 4.37 -26.76
CA LEU A 48 -3.45 4.41 -25.32
C LEU A 48 -1.99 4.21 -24.96
N THR A 49 -1.52 4.96 -23.97
CA THR A 49 -0.19 4.82 -23.38
C THR A 49 -0.26 4.44 -21.90
N ASP A 50 0.78 3.78 -21.40
CA ASP A 50 0.97 3.51 -19.98
C ASP A 50 1.48 4.75 -19.22
N SER A 51 1.69 4.62 -17.91
CA SER A 51 2.22 5.71 -17.07
C SER A 51 3.66 6.13 -17.41
N ARG A 52 4.36 5.37 -18.26
CA ARG A 52 5.71 5.66 -18.73
C ARG A 52 5.71 6.18 -20.18
N ASN A 53 4.51 6.50 -20.70
CA ASN A 53 4.28 6.96 -22.07
C ASN A 53 4.63 5.93 -23.15
N ASN A 54 4.67 4.61 -22.81
CA ASN A 54 4.80 3.57 -23.80
C ASN A 54 3.41 3.20 -24.34
N LYS A 55 3.34 2.93 -25.64
CA LYS A 55 2.09 2.43 -26.27
C LYS A 55 1.67 1.10 -25.68
N ILE A 56 0.41 0.96 -25.29
CA ILE A 56 -0.14 -0.27 -24.74
C ILE A 56 -0.27 -1.36 -25.83
N GLY A 57 -0.59 -0.96 -27.06
CA GLY A 57 -0.66 -1.88 -28.20
C GLY A 57 -1.87 -2.80 -28.19
N ASP A 58 -1.74 -3.92 -28.93
CA ASP A 58 -2.78 -4.95 -29.02
C ASP A 58 -2.82 -5.79 -27.75
N MET A 59 -4.03 -6.01 -27.23
CA MET A 59 -4.26 -6.80 -26.04
C MET A 59 -4.85 -8.16 -26.38
N THR A 60 -4.34 -9.18 -25.72
CA THR A 60 -4.80 -10.57 -25.78
C THR A 60 -5.26 -11.01 -24.38
N GLU A 61 -5.76 -12.24 -24.26
CA GLU A 61 -6.05 -12.82 -22.94
C GLU A 61 -4.81 -12.82 -22.03
N GLU A 62 -3.63 -13.04 -22.59
CA GLU A 62 -2.35 -13.04 -21.88
C GLU A 62 -1.97 -11.67 -21.32
N SER A 63 -2.42 -10.58 -21.96
CA SER A 63 -2.18 -9.21 -21.46
C SER A 63 -2.81 -8.94 -20.08
N PHE A 64 -3.76 -9.78 -19.66
CA PHE A 64 -4.46 -9.70 -18.38
C PHE A 64 -4.34 -10.98 -17.56
N LEU A 65 -3.42 -11.88 -17.89
CA LEU A 65 -3.20 -13.11 -17.12
C LEU A 65 -2.86 -12.79 -15.65
N GLU A 66 -2.26 -11.65 -15.38
CA GLU A 66 -2.06 -11.16 -14.02
C GLU A 66 -3.37 -10.66 -13.35
N LEU A 67 -4.42 -10.36 -14.15
CA LEU A 67 -5.71 -9.85 -13.68
C LEU A 67 -6.84 -10.89 -13.79
N SER A 68 -6.67 -11.92 -14.59
CA SER A 68 -7.67 -12.99 -14.71
C SER A 68 -7.50 -13.97 -13.56
N GLY A 69 -8.56 -14.20 -12.79
CA GLY A 69 -8.60 -14.99 -11.55
C GLY A 69 -8.14 -16.47 -11.62
N LYS A 70 -7.23 -16.81 -12.55
CA LYS A 70 -6.39 -18.00 -12.50
C LYS A 70 -5.07 -17.74 -11.77
N ASP A 71 -4.69 -16.47 -11.59
CA ASP A 71 -3.57 -16.11 -10.73
C ASP A 71 -4.09 -15.89 -9.31
N THR A 72 -4.23 -17.01 -8.59
CA THR A 72 -4.53 -17.05 -7.16
C THR A 72 -3.41 -16.45 -6.30
N ASP A 73 -2.38 -15.91 -6.93
CA ASP A 73 -1.16 -15.44 -6.26
C ASP A 73 -1.23 -13.99 -5.75
N TYR A 74 -2.24 -13.22 -6.14
CA TYR A 74 -2.40 -11.84 -5.69
C TYR A 74 -3.65 -11.63 -4.83
N ARG A 75 -3.55 -10.70 -3.88
CA ARG A 75 -4.64 -10.15 -3.08
C ARG A 75 -4.77 -8.66 -3.34
N TYR A 76 -5.97 -8.16 -3.18
CA TYR A 76 -6.28 -6.73 -3.18
C TYR A 76 -6.95 -6.38 -1.87
N ASP A 77 -6.29 -5.57 -1.07
CA ASP A 77 -6.79 -5.13 0.24
C ASP A 77 -6.67 -3.60 0.37
N THR A 78 -7.53 -3.04 1.19
CA THR A 78 -7.41 -1.66 1.66
C THR A 78 -6.62 -1.67 2.96
N PHE A 79 -5.59 -0.84 3.03
CA PHE A 79 -4.75 -0.66 4.21
C PHE A 79 -4.96 0.71 4.80
N THR A 80 -5.15 0.77 6.11
CA THR A 80 -5.14 2.01 6.89
C THR A 80 -3.74 2.25 7.40
N LEU A 81 -3.13 3.35 6.97
CA LEU A 81 -1.77 3.74 7.32
C LEU A 81 -1.78 5.06 8.08
N TYR A 82 -0.88 5.20 9.03
CA TYR A 82 -0.76 6.40 9.83
C TYR A 82 0.61 7.04 9.63
N PHE A 83 0.61 8.31 9.28
CA PHE A 83 1.80 9.13 9.07
C PHE A 83 1.84 10.27 10.08
N ALA A 84 2.94 11.00 10.15
CA ALA A 84 3.01 12.17 11.03
C ALA A 84 2.33 13.38 10.37
N ASP A 85 1.72 14.23 11.19
CA ASP A 85 1.26 15.55 10.80
C ASP A 85 2.45 16.53 10.69
N LYS A 86 2.20 17.74 10.25
CA LYS A 86 3.20 18.82 10.14
C LYS A 86 3.91 19.14 11.46
N SER A 87 3.29 18.90 12.60
CA SER A 87 3.90 19.15 13.90
C SER A 87 4.85 18.03 14.36
N GLY A 88 4.80 16.85 13.73
CA GLY A 88 5.49 15.65 14.17
C GLY A 88 4.98 15.07 15.51
N LYS A 89 3.79 15.51 15.98
CA LYS A 89 3.22 15.16 17.29
C LYS A 89 1.85 14.49 17.22
N LYS A 90 1.25 14.38 16.04
CA LYS A 90 -0.02 13.73 15.78
C LYS A 90 0.10 12.79 14.59
N LEU A 91 -0.82 11.83 14.54
CA LEU A 91 -0.97 10.88 13.42
C LEU A 91 -2.11 11.33 12.51
N VAL A 92 -1.87 11.29 11.22
CA VAL A 92 -2.84 11.49 10.15
C VAL A 92 -3.02 10.20 9.37
N LYS A 93 -4.26 9.90 8.99
CA LYS A 93 -4.66 8.63 8.36
C LYS A 93 -4.58 8.75 6.84
N GLU A 94 -4.05 7.71 6.19
CA GLU A 94 -4.18 7.46 4.75
C GLU A 94 -4.78 6.09 4.49
N GLU A 95 -5.69 5.97 3.53
CA GLU A 95 -6.18 4.68 3.05
C GLU A 95 -5.56 4.36 1.70
N ARG A 96 -4.96 3.17 1.58
CA ARG A 96 -4.33 2.71 0.34
C ARG A 96 -4.88 1.39 -0.11
N ASN A 97 -5.27 1.34 -1.37
CA ASN A 97 -5.68 0.12 -2.05
C ASN A 97 -4.46 -0.52 -2.72
N ILE A 98 -4.05 -1.69 -2.27
CA ILE A 98 -2.79 -2.33 -2.66
C ILE A 98 -3.05 -3.73 -3.23
N TYR A 99 -2.46 -4.00 -4.41
CA TYR A 99 -2.27 -5.34 -4.92
C TYR A 99 -0.93 -5.89 -4.43
N TYR A 100 -0.95 -7.08 -3.83
CA TYR A 100 0.26 -7.75 -3.36
C TYR A 100 0.16 -9.26 -3.51
N ARG A 101 1.31 -9.95 -3.57
CA ARG A 101 1.35 -11.41 -3.68
C ARG A 101 0.79 -12.06 -2.41
N ARG A 102 -0.02 -13.11 -2.54
CA ARG A 102 -0.58 -13.88 -1.41
C ARG A 102 0.50 -14.51 -0.52
N THR A 103 1.69 -14.77 -1.08
CA THR A 103 2.84 -15.28 -0.35
C THR A 103 3.50 -14.23 0.55
N LEU A 104 3.19 -12.94 0.35
CA LEU A 104 3.70 -11.86 1.19
C LEU A 104 2.76 -11.66 2.37
N PRO A 105 3.26 -11.76 3.62
CA PRO A 105 2.45 -11.51 4.81
C PRO A 105 1.89 -10.08 4.82
N LYS A 106 0.65 -9.92 5.26
CA LYS A 106 -0.06 -8.64 5.25
C LYS A 106 0.65 -7.57 6.10
N GLU A 107 1.15 -7.98 7.25
CA GLU A 107 1.97 -7.15 8.16
C GLU A 107 3.25 -6.63 7.48
N ARG A 108 3.85 -7.42 6.61
CA ARG A 108 5.00 -7.01 5.82
C ARG A 108 4.62 -5.92 4.81
N VAL A 109 3.47 -6.08 4.15
CA VAL A 109 2.95 -5.08 3.19
C VAL A 109 2.71 -3.74 3.88
N VAL A 110 2.08 -3.74 5.08
CA VAL A 110 1.85 -2.52 5.87
C VAL A 110 3.16 -1.77 6.12
N LEU A 111 4.18 -2.49 6.61
CA LEU A 111 5.48 -1.89 6.92
C LEU A 111 6.19 -1.37 5.65
N GLU A 112 6.11 -2.09 4.55
CA GLU A 112 6.68 -1.64 3.26
C GLU A 112 5.96 -0.40 2.72
N GLN A 113 4.65 -0.26 2.94
CA GLN A 113 3.92 0.94 2.55
C GLN A 113 4.26 2.14 3.44
N LEU A 114 4.44 1.94 4.75
CA LEU A 114 4.93 2.98 5.65
C LEU A 114 6.35 3.44 5.28
N ALA A 115 7.23 2.49 4.93
CA ALA A 115 8.61 2.79 4.52
C ALA A 115 8.70 3.57 3.19
N LYS A 116 7.70 3.43 2.30
CA LYS A 116 7.59 4.25 1.08
C LYS A 116 7.26 5.71 1.37
N GLY A 117 6.84 6.02 2.59
CA GLY A 117 6.42 7.35 2.99
C GLY A 117 4.98 7.71 2.60
N PRO A 118 4.52 8.90 3.00
CA PRO A 118 3.16 9.38 2.71
C PRO A 118 2.96 9.71 1.23
N MET A 119 1.69 9.68 0.80
CA MET A 119 1.27 10.07 -0.55
C MET A 119 0.48 11.39 -0.55
N GLU A 120 -0.05 11.80 0.60
CA GLU A 120 -0.85 13.00 0.75
C GLU A 120 0.03 14.18 1.18
N GLU A 121 -0.29 15.36 0.65
CA GLU A 121 0.42 16.58 1.00
C GLU A 121 0.16 16.94 2.48
N GLY A 122 1.20 17.39 3.17
CA GLY A 122 1.11 17.71 4.61
C GLY A 122 1.28 16.53 5.54
N HIS A 123 1.45 15.31 5.01
CA HIS A 123 1.84 14.13 5.77
C HIS A 123 3.36 13.91 5.70
N TYR A 124 3.94 13.36 6.76
CA TYR A 124 5.39 13.23 6.90
C TYR A 124 5.80 11.79 7.24
N ALA A 125 6.97 11.40 6.74
CA ALA A 125 7.51 10.06 6.93
C ALA A 125 7.74 9.74 8.42
N VAL A 126 7.51 8.48 8.78
CA VAL A 126 7.62 7.93 10.14
C VAL A 126 8.65 6.80 10.24
N ILE A 127 9.09 6.29 9.09
CA ILE A 127 10.15 5.30 9.00
C ILE A 127 11.37 5.97 8.35
N PRO A 128 12.53 5.95 8.98
CA PRO A 128 13.77 6.47 8.39
C PRO A 128 14.12 5.76 7.08
N GLU A 129 14.69 6.48 6.13
CA GLU A 129 14.94 6.01 4.76
C GLU A 129 15.82 4.74 4.69
N LYS A 130 16.82 4.63 5.58
CA LYS A 130 17.72 3.46 5.62
C LYS A 130 17.20 2.30 6.46
N SER A 131 15.95 2.42 6.96
CA SER A 131 15.35 1.35 7.74
C SER A 131 15.05 0.15 6.86
N VAL A 132 15.38 -1.05 7.38
CA VAL A 132 15.11 -2.34 6.74
C VAL A 132 14.24 -3.16 7.66
N ILE A 133 13.15 -3.70 7.11
CA ILE A 133 12.29 -4.66 7.79
C ILE A 133 12.97 -6.04 7.72
N LEU A 134 13.55 -6.49 8.81
CA LEU A 134 14.23 -7.78 8.89
C LEU A 134 13.22 -8.92 8.97
N SER A 135 12.16 -8.78 9.79
CA SER A 135 11.04 -9.71 9.83
C SER A 135 9.77 -9.02 10.33
N ALA A 136 8.62 -9.59 9.95
CA ALA A 136 7.31 -9.26 10.47
C ALA A 136 6.48 -10.55 10.49
N THR A 137 5.84 -10.87 11.62
CA THR A 137 5.07 -12.10 11.80
C THR A 137 3.99 -11.89 12.85
N ILE A 138 2.80 -12.43 12.60
CA ILE A 138 1.71 -12.45 13.59
C ILE A 138 1.61 -13.85 14.20
N ALA A 139 1.67 -13.93 15.52
CA ALA A 139 1.41 -15.13 16.30
C ALA A 139 0.59 -14.75 17.53
N ASP A 140 -0.42 -15.57 17.87
CA ASP A 140 -1.29 -15.36 19.03
C ASP A 140 -1.89 -13.94 19.11
N ARG A 141 -2.26 -13.36 17.94
CA ARG A 141 -2.75 -11.98 17.78
C ARG A 141 -1.76 -10.89 18.20
N ILE A 142 -0.48 -11.22 18.24
CA ILE A 142 0.60 -10.26 18.47
C ILE A 142 1.43 -10.17 17.19
N CYS A 143 1.63 -8.94 16.69
CA CYS A 143 2.52 -8.68 15.57
C CYS A 143 3.94 -8.41 16.08
N TYR A 144 4.85 -9.31 15.79
CA TYR A 144 6.27 -9.20 16.10
C TYR A 144 7.00 -8.58 14.91
N ILE A 145 7.68 -7.46 15.14
CA ILE A 145 8.45 -6.75 14.12
C ILE A 145 9.91 -6.69 14.53
N ASN A 146 10.78 -6.94 13.55
CA ASN A 146 12.22 -6.76 13.73
C ASN A 146 12.73 -5.80 12.64
N MET A 147 13.31 -4.70 13.09
CA MET A 147 13.89 -3.67 12.22
C MET A 147 15.42 -3.67 12.35
N ASN A 148 16.09 -3.15 11.32
CA ASN A 148 17.53 -2.89 11.45
C ASN A 148 17.78 -1.67 12.36
N ARG A 149 19.05 -1.45 12.71
CA ARG A 149 19.49 -0.38 13.61
C ARG A 149 19.17 1.02 13.11
N ALA A 150 19.08 1.24 11.79
CA ALA A 150 18.72 2.55 11.24
C ALA A 150 17.36 3.06 11.71
N PHE A 151 16.40 2.16 11.97
CA PHE A 151 15.09 2.53 12.52
C PHE A 151 15.20 3.21 13.89
N GLN A 152 16.20 2.83 14.69
CA GLN A 152 16.44 3.36 16.02
C GLN A 152 17.36 4.61 16.01
N GLU A 153 18.41 4.57 15.21
CA GLU A 153 19.49 5.57 15.26
C GLU A 153 19.24 6.80 14.37
N GLU A 154 18.55 6.64 13.25
CA GLU A 154 18.28 7.77 12.36
C GLU A 154 17.12 8.63 12.92
N ALA A 155 17.44 9.89 13.22
CA ALA A 155 16.44 10.83 13.71
C ALA A 155 15.53 11.31 12.57
N LEU A 156 14.22 11.29 12.84
CA LEU A 156 13.20 11.98 12.06
C LEU A 156 12.74 13.23 12.82
N ASP A 157 12.18 14.18 12.10
CA ASP A 157 11.54 15.37 12.72
C ASP A 157 10.13 15.02 13.25
N VAL A 158 10.05 13.90 13.97
CA VAL A 158 8.84 13.41 14.64
C VAL A 158 9.18 12.89 16.03
N SER A 159 8.22 12.94 16.95
CA SER A 159 8.42 12.37 18.28
C SER A 159 8.54 10.84 18.22
N GLU A 160 9.26 10.23 19.19
CA GLU A 160 9.39 8.77 19.26
C GLU A 160 8.03 8.06 19.37
N SER A 161 7.09 8.66 20.10
CA SER A 161 5.73 8.12 20.21
C SER A 161 5.01 8.11 18.87
N ILE A 162 5.16 9.13 18.04
CA ILE A 162 4.56 9.17 16.70
C ILE A 162 5.20 8.12 15.80
N GLN A 163 6.51 7.94 15.85
CA GLN A 163 7.20 6.90 15.08
C GLN A 163 6.70 5.51 15.46
N ILE A 164 6.60 5.18 16.73
CA ILE A 164 6.10 3.88 17.22
C ILE A 164 4.61 3.70 16.89
N TYR A 165 3.76 4.67 17.26
CA TYR A 165 2.32 4.51 17.11
C TYR A 165 1.84 4.63 15.67
N SER A 166 2.59 5.22 14.76
CA SER A 166 2.35 5.10 13.33
C SER A 166 2.41 3.63 12.89
N VAL A 167 3.45 2.92 13.27
CA VAL A 167 3.63 1.50 12.97
C VAL A 167 2.56 0.65 13.66
N VAL A 168 2.35 0.88 14.96
CA VAL A 168 1.39 0.14 15.78
C VAL A 168 -0.04 0.28 15.25
N ASN A 169 -0.53 1.52 15.10
CA ASN A 169 -1.90 1.77 14.66
C ASN A 169 -2.13 1.25 13.23
N SER A 170 -1.15 1.41 12.33
CA SER A 170 -1.26 0.90 10.96
C SER A 170 -1.36 -0.62 10.90
N LEU A 171 -0.59 -1.33 11.71
CA LEU A 171 -0.65 -2.79 11.78
C LEU A 171 -1.96 -3.27 12.40
N LEU A 172 -2.40 -2.67 13.50
CA LEU A 172 -3.61 -3.10 14.21
C LEU A 172 -4.89 -2.79 13.43
N ASP A 173 -4.93 -1.72 12.63
CA ASP A 173 -6.08 -1.42 11.78
C ASP A 173 -6.07 -2.20 10.46
N SER A 174 -4.91 -2.71 10.03
CA SER A 174 -4.79 -3.43 8.76
C SER A 174 -4.68 -4.94 8.89
N CYS A 175 -4.29 -5.46 10.06
CA CYS A 175 -4.00 -6.88 10.28
C CYS A 175 -4.80 -7.46 11.45
N GLU A 176 -4.88 -8.79 11.52
CA GLU A 176 -5.57 -9.49 12.61
C GLU A 176 -4.67 -9.64 13.86
N ALA A 177 -4.29 -8.50 14.45
CA ALA A 177 -3.50 -8.45 15.68
C ALA A 177 -4.12 -7.46 16.68
N ASP A 178 -3.88 -7.69 17.97
CA ASP A 178 -4.33 -6.82 19.07
C ASP A 178 -3.18 -6.01 19.64
N LYS A 179 -1.94 -6.50 19.47
CA LYS A 179 -0.72 -5.92 20.01
C LYS A 179 0.42 -5.98 19.02
N VAL A 180 1.37 -5.08 19.20
CA VAL A 180 2.61 -5.06 18.43
C VAL A 180 3.79 -5.07 19.39
N GLN A 181 4.80 -5.89 19.10
CA GLN A 181 6.09 -5.87 19.76
C GLN A 181 7.19 -5.57 18.75
N LEU A 182 8.03 -4.58 19.08
CA LEU A 182 9.16 -4.19 18.27
C LEU A 182 10.48 -4.75 18.81
N SER A 183 11.36 -5.10 17.89
CA SER A 183 12.76 -5.39 18.18
C SER A 183 13.67 -4.70 17.16
N VAL A 184 14.92 -4.47 17.54
CA VAL A 184 15.95 -3.93 16.66
C VAL A 184 17.12 -4.90 16.65
N GLU A 185 17.50 -5.39 15.45
CA GLU A 185 18.53 -6.43 15.27
C GLU A 185 18.26 -7.66 16.17
N GLY A 186 16.97 -7.98 16.39
CA GLY A 186 16.55 -9.09 17.24
C GLY A 186 16.57 -8.81 18.74
N SER A 187 17.04 -7.63 19.19
CA SER A 187 17.01 -7.23 20.60
C SER A 187 15.75 -6.42 20.90
N MET A 188 15.18 -6.67 22.06
CA MET A 188 14.09 -5.88 22.66
C MET A 188 14.60 -5.04 23.83
N ASP A 189 15.91 -5.05 24.10
CA ASP A 189 16.49 -4.33 25.22
C ASP A 189 16.50 -2.82 24.99
N GLY A 190 16.17 -2.07 26.04
CA GLY A 190 16.23 -0.61 26.03
C GLY A 190 15.03 0.06 25.36
N ASN A 191 15.24 1.26 24.90
CA ASN A 191 14.22 2.13 24.30
C ASN A 191 14.52 2.35 22.82
N LEU A 192 13.52 2.79 22.03
CA LEU A 192 13.72 3.16 20.63
C LEU A 192 14.88 4.17 20.51
N ARG A 193 14.79 5.27 21.20
CA ARG A 193 15.89 6.25 21.38
C ARG A 193 16.07 6.60 22.84
N SER A 194 15.09 7.21 23.46
CA SER A 194 15.19 7.66 24.86
C SER A 194 14.00 7.29 25.75
N SER A 195 12.79 7.22 25.21
CA SER A 195 11.57 7.14 26.00
C SER A 195 10.66 5.96 25.69
N MET A 196 10.67 5.41 24.49
CA MET A 196 9.75 4.37 24.05
C MET A 196 10.39 2.98 24.16
N PRO A 197 9.99 2.14 25.16
CA PRO A 197 10.64 0.86 25.46
C PRO A 197 10.33 -0.19 24.37
N LEU A 198 11.34 -0.91 23.90
CA LEU A 198 11.18 -1.97 22.90
C LEU A 198 10.56 -3.26 23.49
N TYR A 199 10.76 -3.53 24.79
CA TYR A 199 10.25 -4.73 25.45
C TYR A 199 8.74 -4.72 25.73
N THR A 200 8.04 -3.63 25.38
CA THR A 200 6.60 -3.46 25.65
C THR A 200 5.75 -4.02 24.50
N PHE A 201 4.60 -4.57 24.85
CA PHE A 201 3.53 -4.84 23.90
C PHE A 201 2.68 -3.59 23.75
N TYR A 202 2.72 -2.99 22.57
CA TYR A 202 1.96 -1.80 22.23
C TYR A 202 0.56 -2.14 21.77
N GLU A 203 -0.42 -1.45 22.28
CA GLU A 203 -1.83 -1.45 21.86
C GLU A 203 -2.12 -0.17 21.05
N LYS A 204 -3.23 -0.14 20.34
CA LYS A 204 -3.64 1.01 19.54
C LYS A 204 -3.79 2.27 20.41
N ASN A 205 -3.37 3.41 19.89
CA ASN A 205 -3.52 4.70 20.56
C ASN A 205 -4.19 5.72 19.64
N ASP A 206 -5.52 5.84 19.76
CA ASP A 206 -6.32 6.80 19.00
C ASP A 206 -6.20 8.24 19.49
N GLN A 207 -5.66 8.48 20.69
CA GLN A 207 -5.48 9.84 21.22
C GLN A 207 -4.44 10.65 20.43
N LEU A 208 -3.55 9.95 19.75
CA LEU A 208 -2.54 10.57 18.87
C LEU A 208 -3.08 10.89 17.48
N VAL A 209 -4.20 10.31 17.09
CA VAL A 209 -4.79 10.49 15.75
C VAL A 209 -5.53 11.82 15.66
N VAL A 210 -5.30 12.54 14.57
CA VAL A 210 -6.11 13.71 14.23
C VAL A 210 -7.48 13.22 13.77
N HIS A 211 -8.52 13.57 14.49
CA HIS A 211 -9.89 13.38 14.01
C HIS A 211 -10.27 14.60 13.17
N GLU A 212 -10.58 14.43 11.91
CA GLU A 212 -11.21 15.47 11.12
C GLU A 212 -12.48 15.89 11.85
N LYS A 213 -12.62 17.18 12.14
CA LYS A 213 -13.92 17.71 12.60
C LYS A 213 -14.87 17.54 11.43
N GLU A 214 -15.91 16.74 11.61
CA GLU A 214 -17.07 16.80 10.72
C GLU A 214 -17.49 18.28 10.64
N GLU A 215 -17.22 18.89 9.50
CA GLU A 215 -17.80 20.22 9.20
C GLU A 215 -19.32 20.03 9.12
N SER A 216 -19.99 20.55 10.13
CA SER A 216 -21.45 20.59 10.24
C SER A 216 -22.02 21.71 9.39
#